data_2c4267c71e0a06bc7309bdf902ae6d78
#
_entry.id   2c4267c71e0a06bc7309bdf902ae6d78
#
_cell.length_a   1.000
_cell.length_b   1.000
_cell.length_c   1.000
_cell.angle_alpha   90.00
_cell.angle_beta   90.00
_cell.angle_gamma   90.00
#
_symmetry.space_group_name_H-M   'P 1'
#
loop_
_entity.id
_entity.type
_entity.pdbx_description
1 polymer ?
#
loop_
_entity_poly.entity_id
_entity_poly.type
_entity_poly.pdbx_seq_one_letter_code
_entity_poly.pdbx_strand_id
1 'polypeptide(L)'
;MGNALYWIELFGIDALRVDAVASMLYRDYSRKQGEWVPNEYGGRENLEAIEFLRNTNRVLGEQTPGAVTMAEESTDFAGVSRPASTGGLGFWFKWNLGWMHDTLDYMQLDPVHRRHHHDKMTFGILYNYTENFVLPLSHDEVVHGKKSLLDRMPGDAWQKFANLRAYYGWMFAFPGKKLLFMGNEFAQG
;
A
#
# COMPACT_ATOMS: atom_id res chain seq x y z
N MET A 1 -11.64 -10.22 -14.02
CA MET A 1 -12.33 -11.12 -13.06
C MET A 1 -11.88 -12.57 -13.22
N GLY A 2 -12.04 -13.25 -14.36
CA GLY A 2 -11.66 -14.66 -14.51
C GLY A 2 -10.22 -15.02 -14.11
N ASN A 3 -9.25 -14.15 -14.40
CA ASN A 3 -7.88 -14.36 -13.96
C ASN A 3 -7.73 -14.37 -12.42
N ALA A 4 -8.42 -13.48 -11.72
CA ALA A 4 -8.38 -13.43 -10.26
C ALA A 4 -9.00 -14.70 -9.63
N LEU A 5 -10.17 -15.13 -10.12
CA LEU A 5 -10.79 -16.39 -9.69
C LEU A 5 -9.88 -17.59 -9.96
N TYR A 6 -9.27 -17.66 -11.14
CA TYR A 6 -8.34 -18.72 -11.51
C TYR A 6 -7.20 -18.90 -10.49
N TRP A 7 -6.56 -17.80 -10.08
CA TRP A 7 -5.47 -17.88 -9.11
C TRP A 7 -5.94 -18.28 -7.71
N ILE A 8 -7.08 -17.76 -7.29
CA ILE A 8 -7.64 -18.07 -5.96
C ILE A 8 -8.11 -19.54 -5.92
N GLU A 9 -8.93 -19.97 -6.88
CA GLU A 9 -9.56 -21.28 -6.86
C GLU A 9 -8.59 -22.40 -7.17
N LEU A 10 -7.71 -22.22 -8.17
CA LEU A 10 -6.80 -23.29 -8.61
C LEU A 10 -5.55 -23.39 -7.74
N PHE A 11 -5.02 -22.27 -7.28
CA PHE A 11 -3.76 -22.25 -6.52
C PHE A 11 -3.95 -21.98 -5.02
N GLY A 12 -5.16 -21.76 -4.57
CA GLY A 12 -5.44 -21.50 -3.16
C GLY A 12 -4.81 -20.24 -2.60
N ILE A 13 -4.70 -19.20 -3.43
CA ILE A 13 -4.13 -17.90 -3.02
C ILE A 13 -5.14 -17.18 -2.12
N ASP A 14 -4.68 -16.73 -0.94
CA ASP A 14 -5.53 -16.07 0.05
C ASP A 14 -5.79 -14.59 -0.25
N ALA A 15 -4.88 -13.93 -1.00
CA ALA A 15 -4.98 -12.51 -1.27
C ALA A 15 -4.44 -12.12 -2.64
N LEU A 16 -5.04 -11.10 -3.24
CA LEU A 16 -4.58 -10.46 -4.46
C LEU A 16 -4.34 -8.97 -4.23
N ARG A 17 -3.19 -8.47 -4.65
CA ARG A 17 -2.89 -7.05 -4.72
C ARG A 17 -3.18 -6.53 -6.12
N VAL A 18 -3.91 -5.44 -6.22
CA VAL A 18 -4.09 -4.68 -7.46
C VAL A 18 -3.09 -3.55 -7.46
N ASP A 19 -2.21 -3.57 -8.46
CA ASP A 19 -1.13 -2.62 -8.68
C ASP A 19 -1.64 -1.30 -9.22
N ALA A 20 -1.03 -0.18 -8.78
CA ALA A 20 -1.23 1.16 -9.33
C ALA A 20 -2.70 1.57 -9.50
N VAL A 21 -3.55 1.30 -8.51
CA VAL A 21 -5.00 1.58 -8.58
C VAL A 21 -5.27 3.06 -8.88
N ALA A 22 -4.44 3.98 -8.39
CA ALA A 22 -4.54 5.41 -8.72
C ALA A 22 -4.57 5.68 -10.22
N SER A 23 -3.78 4.95 -11.01
CA SER A 23 -3.75 5.07 -12.47
C SER A 23 -5.03 4.57 -13.15
N MET A 24 -5.79 3.72 -12.48
CA MET A 24 -7.10 3.26 -12.94
C MET A 24 -8.20 4.25 -12.58
N LEU A 25 -8.11 4.87 -11.39
CA LEU A 25 -9.15 5.76 -10.86
C LEU A 25 -9.20 7.11 -11.57
N TYR A 26 -8.07 7.60 -12.07
CA TYR A 26 -7.97 8.96 -12.56
C TYR A 26 -7.44 9.02 -13.99
N ARG A 27 -8.20 9.67 -14.88
CA ARG A 27 -7.85 9.85 -16.30
C ARG A 27 -6.67 10.79 -16.50
N ASP A 28 -6.42 11.68 -15.55
CA ASP A 28 -5.31 12.64 -15.53
C ASP A 28 -4.04 12.12 -14.82
N TYR A 29 -4.06 10.89 -14.30
CA TYR A 29 -2.92 10.33 -13.58
C TYR A 29 -1.64 10.36 -14.43
N SER A 30 -0.61 11.05 -13.92
CA SER A 30 0.69 11.28 -14.60
C SER A 30 0.58 11.93 -15.99
N ARG A 31 -0.48 12.70 -16.26
CA ARG A 31 -0.72 13.42 -17.51
C ARG A 31 -0.75 14.91 -17.29
N LYS A 32 -0.31 15.67 -18.30
CA LYS A 32 -0.40 17.12 -18.30
C LYS A 32 -1.81 17.58 -18.69
N GLN A 33 -2.09 18.83 -18.39
CA GLN A 33 -3.33 19.47 -18.85
C GLN A 33 -3.44 19.38 -20.37
N GLY A 34 -4.58 18.90 -20.90
CA GLY A 34 -4.82 18.67 -22.30
C GLY A 34 -4.38 17.31 -22.85
N GLU A 35 -3.73 16.47 -22.06
CA GLU A 35 -3.31 15.11 -22.45
C GLU A 35 -4.31 14.01 -22.01
N TRP A 36 -5.43 14.39 -21.47
CA TRP A 36 -6.49 13.49 -21.03
C TRP A 36 -7.87 14.03 -21.34
N VAL A 37 -8.87 13.15 -21.40
CA VAL A 37 -10.27 13.51 -21.70
C VAL A 37 -11.09 13.34 -20.41
N PRO A 38 -11.83 14.39 -19.98
CA PRO A 38 -12.73 14.30 -18.84
C PRO A 38 -13.80 13.22 -19.03
N ASN A 39 -14.36 12.75 -17.91
CA ASN A 39 -15.52 11.88 -17.92
C ASN A 39 -16.80 12.65 -18.39
N GLU A 40 -17.94 11.95 -18.52
CA GLU A 40 -19.20 12.52 -18.97
C GLU A 40 -19.73 13.68 -18.08
N TYR A 41 -19.25 13.81 -16.85
CA TYR A 41 -19.59 14.88 -15.92
C TYR A 41 -18.53 15.99 -15.86
N GLY A 42 -17.48 15.91 -16.70
CA GLY A 42 -16.38 16.88 -16.73
C GLY A 42 -15.30 16.63 -15.66
N GLY A 43 -15.39 15.56 -14.88
CA GLY A 43 -14.44 15.17 -13.84
C GLY A 43 -13.27 14.35 -14.38
N ARG A 44 -12.28 14.14 -13.49
CA ARG A 44 -11.07 13.35 -13.78
C ARG A 44 -11.22 11.87 -13.47
N GLU A 45 -12.25 11.47 -12.76
CA GLU A 45 -12.48 10.10 -12.36
C GLU A 45 -12.79 9.22 -13.57
N ASN A 46 -12.18 8.05 -13.63
CA ASN A 46 -12.46 7.03 -14.63
C ASN A 46 -13.61 6.14 -14.12
N LEU A 47 -14.85 6.53 -14.46
CA LEU A 47 -16.05 5.89 -13.92
C LEU A 47 -16.14 4.42 -14.30
N GLU A 48 -15.70 4.05 -15.50
CA GLU A 48 -15.72 2.69 -16.01
C GLU A 48 -14.73 1.80 -15.23
N ALA A 49 -13.54 2.32 -14.91
CA ALA A 49 -12.57 1.59 -14.12
C ALA A 49 -13.01 1.46 -12.65
N ILE A 50 -13.63 2.49 -12.09
CA ILE A 50 -14.21 2.45 -10.74
C ILE A 50 -15.28 1.35 -10.67
N GLU A 51 -16.19 1.30 -11.63
CA GLU A 51 -17.23 0.27 -11.67
C GLU A 51 -16.64 -1.13 -11.89
N PHE A 52 -15.63 -1.25 -12.74
CA PHE A 52 -14.89 -2.50 -12.92
C PHE A 52 -14.28 -3.01 -11.62
N LEU A 53 -13.62 -2.14 -10.83
CA LEU A 53 -13.03 -2.49 -9.54
C LEU A 53 -14.10 -2.92 -8.52
N ARG A 54 -15.19 -2.16 -8.40
CA ARG A 54 -16.33 -2.49 -7.54
C ARG A 54 -16.93 -3.86 -7.87
N ASN A 55 -17.18 -4.09 -9.14
CA ASN A 55 -17.77 -5.35 -9.61
C ASN A 55 -16.80 -6.52 -9.40
N THR A 56 -15.50 -6.32 -9.63
CA THR A 56 -14.49 -7.34 -9.39
C THR A 56 -14.43 -7.72 -7.90
N ASN A 57 -14.35 -6.74 -7.02
CA ASN A 57 -14.32 -6.98 -5.57
C ASN A 57 -15.61 -7.66 -5.05
N ARG A 58 -16.76 -7.25 -5.59
CA ARG A 58 -18.04 -7.89 -5.26
C ARG A 58 -18.07 -9.36 -5.67
N VAL A 59 -17.70 -9.67 -6.91
CA VAL A 59 -17.68 -11.05 -7.44
C VAL A 59 -16.71 -11.93 -6.64
N LEU A 60 -15.51 -11.43 -6.34
CA LEU A 60 -14.54 -12.17 -5.54
C LEU A 60 -15.07 -12.42 -4.12
N GLY A 61 -15.67 -11.43 -3.48
CA GLY A 61 -16.25 -11.59 -2.14
C GLY A 61 -17.39 -12.60 -2.09
N GLU A 62 -18.19 -12.71 -3.17
CA GLU A 62 -19.30 -13.65 -3.29
C GLU A 62 -18.86 -15.07 -3.62
N GLN A 63 -17.88 -15.23 -4.53
CA GLN A 63 -17.48 -16.54 -5.08
C GLN A 63 -16.32 -17.17 -4.34
N THR A 64 -15.46 -16.40 -3.69
CA THR A 64 -14.26 -16.89 -3.00
C THR A 64 -14.23 -16.42 -1.54
N PRO A 65 -15.15 -16.89 -0.68
CA PRO A 65 -15.18 -16.53 0.73
C PRO A 65 -13.86 -16.82 1.42
N GLY A 66 -13.28 -15.80 2.09
CA GLY A 66 -12.00 -15.90 2.77
C GLY A 66 -10.83 -15.31 1.99
N ALA A 67 -10.90 -15.24 0.66
CA ALA A 67 -9.90 -14.51 -0.12
C ALA A 67 -10.14 -12.98 -0.04
N VAL A 68 -9.06 -12.20 -0.03
CA VAL A 68 -9.12 -10.75 0.11
C VAL A 68 -8.44 -10.02 -1.05
N THR A 69 -8.88 -8.81 -1.33
CA THR A 69 -8.24 -7.92 -2.29
C THR A 69 -7.62 -6.72 -1.58
N MET A 70 -6.44 -6.30 -2.04
CA MET A 70 -5.70 -5.17 -1.52
C MET A 70 -5.43 -4.18 -2.64
N ALA A 71 -5.64 -2.89 -2.40
CA ALA A 71 -5.30 -1.83 -3.34
C ALA A 71 -3.94 -1.24 -3.02
N GLU A 72 -3.05 -1.18 -4.01
CA GLU A 72 -1.95 -0.23 -3.98
C GLU A 72 -2.47 1.09 -4.53
N GLU A 73 -2.77 2.01 -3.64
CA GLU A 73 -3.42 3.28 -3.97
C GLU A 73 -2.88 4.38 -3.04
N SER A 74 -2.30 5.43 -3.61
CA SER A 74 -1.59 6.48 -2.88
C SER A 74 -2.30 7.83 -2.86
N THR A 75 -3.48 7.93 -3.51
CA THR A 75 -4.22 9.19 -3.56
C THR A 75 -5.19 9.34 -2.39
N ASP A 76 -5.89 10.46 -2.38
CA ASP A 76 -6.95 10.79 -1.43
C ASP A 76 -8.34 10.26 -1.83
N PHE A 77 -8.41 9.32 -2.78
CA PHE A 77 -9.67 8.69 -3.14
C PHE A 77 -10.32 8.06 -1.91
N ALA A 78 -11.51 8.55 -1.57
CA ALA A 78 -12.20 8.15 -0.35
C ALA A 78 -12.87 6.78 -0.48
N GLY A 79 -12.72 5.93 0.54
CA GLY A 79 -13.46 4.67 0.63
C GLY A 79 -12.92 3.54 -0.24
N VAL A 80 -11.62 3.52 -0.52
CA VAL A 80 -10.98 2.42 -1.24
C VAL A 80 -11.31 1.09 -0.56
N SER A 81 -11.21 1.02 0.77
CA SER A 81 -11.51 -0.17 1.57
C SER A 81 -12.89 -0.14 2.25
N ARG A 82 -13.82 0.62 1.69
CA ARG A 82 -15.23 0.63 2.14
C ARG A 82 -16.08 -0.20 1.18
N PRO A 83 -17.17 -0.80 1.68
CA PRO A 83 -18.09 -1.58 0.84
C PRO A 83 -18.62 -0.78 -0.35
N ALA A 84 -18.77 -1.43 -1.50
CA ALA A 84 -19.35 -0.81 -2.69
C ALA A 84 -20.77 -0.28 -2.46
N SER A 85 -21.55 -0.93 -1.57
CA SER A 85 -22.89 -0.49 -1.18
C SER A 85 -22.93 0.87 -0.46
N THR A 86 -21.80 1.31 0.09
CA THR A 86 -21.65 2.64 0.73
C THR A 86 -20.87 3.62 -0.14
N GLY A 87 -20.68 3.32 -1.42
CA GLY A 87 -19.95 4.15 -2.38
C GLY A 87 -18.46 3.88 -2.47
N GLY A 88 -17.92 2.95 -1.68
CA GLY A 88 -16.50 2.56 -1.73
C GLY A 88 -16.14 1.69 -2.93
N LEU A 89 -14.86 1.29 -3.03
CA LEU A 89 -14.37 0.40 -4.08
C LEU A 89 -14.49 -1.09 -3.74
N GLY A 90 -14.77 -1.44 -2.48
CA GLY A 90 -14.94 -2.81 -2.03
C GLY A 90 -13.65 -3.61 -1.79
N PHE A 91 -12.49 -2.99 -1.81
CA PHE A 91 -11.27 -3.65 -1.37
C PHE A 91 -11.34 -3.98 0.13
N TRP A 92 -10.72 -5.07 0.53
CA TRP A 92 -10.58 -5.38 1.95
C TRP A 92 -9.55 -4.47 2.64
N PHE A 93 -8.48 -4.14 1.91
CA PHE A 93 -7.38 -3.34 2.45
C PHE A 93 -6.83 -2.36 1.41
N LYS A 94 -6.22 -1.29 1.93
CA LYS A 94 -5.42 -0.32 1.18
C LYS A 94 -3.98 -0.32 1.73
N TRP A 95 -2.98 -0.34 0.86
CA TRP A 95 -1.59 -0.15 1.29
C TRP A 95 -1.38 1.28 1.79
N ASN A 96 -0.78 1.41 2.98
CA ASN A 96 -0.41 2.71 3.54
C ASN A 96 0.96 3.15 3.03
N LEU A 97 1.00 3.65 1.79
CA LEU A 97 2.23 4.12 1.15
C LEU A 97 2.80 5.37 1.84
N GLY A 98 1.95 6.24 2.39
CA GLY A 98 2.38 7.39 3.19
C GLY A 98 3.17 6.96 4.41
N TRP A 99 2.64 6.03 5.21
CA TRP A 99 3.36 5.46 6.34
C TRP A 99 4.70 4.85 5.94
N MET A 100 4.71 4.09 4.84
CA MET A 100 5.91 3.42 4.36
C MET A 100 7.00 4.42 3.98
N HIS A 101 6.67 5.43 3.17
CA HIS A 101 7.62 6.46 2.76
C HIS A 101 8.16 7.25 3.95
N ASP A 102 7.28 7.77 4.80
CA ASP A 102 7.66 8.59 5.94
C ASP A 102 8.54 7.84 6.93
N THR A 103 8.17 6.61 7.27
CA THR A 103 8.93 5.83 8.25
C THR A 103 10.26 5.33 7.69
N LEU A 104 10.34 4.93 6.41
CA LEU A 104 11.60 4.59 5.76
C LEU A 104 12.53 5.81 5.66
N ASP A 105 12.02 6.95 5.28
CA ASP A 105 12.78 8.20 5.25
C ASP A 105 13.37 8.52 6.63
N TYR A 106 12.56 8.39 7.69
CA TYR A 106 13.03 8.61 9.05
C TYR A 106 14.13 7.62 9.47
N MET A 107 13.92 6.32 9.18
CA MET A 107 14.86 5.28 9.60
C MET A 107 16.19 5.33 8.85
N GLN A 108 16.22 5.89 7.64
CA GLN A 108 17.44 6.12 6.86
C GLN A 108 18.27 7.30 7.36
N LEU A 109 17.70 8.22 8.14
CA LEU A 109 18.42 9.35 8.69
C LEU A 109 19.47 8.88 9.71
N ASP A 110 20.61 9.58 9.74
CA ASP A 110 21.53 9.46 10.86
C ASP A 110 20.78 9.78 12.17
N PRO A 111 20.95 8.97 13.23
CA PRO A 111 20.24 9.17 14.50
C PRO A 111 20.35 10.59 15.07
N VAL A 112 21.46 11.29 14.83
CA VAL A 112 21.66 12.67 15.31
C VAL A 112 20.62 13.65 14.75
N HIS A 113 20.11 13.37 13.54
CA HIS A 113 19.12 14.24 12.86
C HIS A 113 17.67 13.87 13.17
N ARG A 114 17.40 12.66 13.64
CA ARG A 114 16.04 12.11 13.82
C ARG A 114 15.17 12.95 14.75
N ARG A 115 15.77 13.60 15.74
CA ARG A 115 15.06 14.48 16.71
C ARG A 115 14.24 15.61 16.04
N HIS A 116 14.57 15.96 14.82
CA HIS A 116 13.90 17.04 14.06
C HIS A 116 12.83 16.53 13.11
N HIS A 117 12.60 15.20 13.05
CA HIS A 117 11.75 14.54 12.04
C HIS A 117 10.81 13.50 12.68
N HIS A 118 10.48 13.63 13.96
CA HIS A 118 9.56 12.68 14.64
C HIS A 118 8.16 12.66 14.06
N ASP A 119 7.75 13.75 13.44
CA ASP A 119 6.50 13.86 12.68
C ASP A 119 6.37 12.74 11.63
N LYS A 120 7.44 12.37 10.95
CA LYS A 120 7.45 11.26 9.97
C LYS A 120 7.01 9.91 10.58
N MET A 121 7.31 9.69 11.86
CA MET A 121 6.88 8.45 12.54
C MET A 121 5.42 8.51 12.99
N THR A 122 4.91 9.70 13.32
CA THR A 122 3.60 9.85 13.99
C THR A 122 2.50 10.35 13.06
N PHE A 123 2.84 11.02 11.95
CA PHE A 123 1.87 11.62 11.04
C PHE A 123 0.81 10.62 10.55
N GLY A 124 1.23 9.38 10.26
CA GLY A 124 0.32 8.33 9.80
C GLY A 124 -0.86 8.05 10.74
N ILE A 125 -0.76 8.35 12.03
CA ILE A 125 -1.84 8.17 13.01
C ILE A 125 -3.04 9.07 12.69
N LEU A 126 -2.82 10.24 12.12
CA LEU A 126 -3.90 11.21 11.85
C LEU A 126 -4.94 10.68 10.86
N TYR A 127 -4.53 9.82 9.93
CA TYR A 127 -5.42 9.26 8.92
C TYR A 127 -5.59 7.74 9.01
N ASN A 128 -4.96 7.10 9.98
CA ASN A 128 -4.89 5.63 10.04
C ASN A 128 -6.24 4.92 10.05
N TYR A 129 -7.29 5.58 10.53
CA TYR A 129 -8.64 4.99 10.64
C TYR A 129 -9.59 5.37 9.50
N THR A 130 -9.10 6.08 8.49
CA THR A 130 -9.91 6.44 7.30
C THR A 130 -10.13 5.23 6.39
N GLU A 131 -9.18 4.30 6.35
CA GLU A 131 -9.21 3.07 5.56
C GLU A 131 -8.75 1.86 6.40
N ASN A 132 -8.95 0.66 5.87
CA ASN A 132 -8.38 -0.57 6.43
C ASN A 132 -6.95 -0.73 5.90
N PHE A 133 -5.97 -0.18 6.61
CA PHE A 133 -4.61 -0.14 6.11
C PHE A 133 -3.81 -1.41 6.35
N VAL A 134 -2.99 -1.74 5.33
CA VAL A 134 -1.82 -2.61 5.44
C VAL A 134 -0.57 -1.74 5.44
N LEU A 135 0.36 -1.99 6.34
CA LEU A 135 1.67 -1.34 6.41
C LEU A 135 2.65 -2.12 5.53
N PRO A 136 2.98 -1.64 4.32
CA PRO A 136 3.78 -2.42 3.39
C PRO A 136 5.28 -2.15 3.60
N LEU A 137 6.06 -3.20 3.76
CA LEU A 137 7.47 -3.26 3.41
C LEU A 137 7.60 -4.35 2.34
N SER A 138 7.23 -3.98 1.13
CA SER A 138 7.03 -4.90 0.02
C SER A 138 8.31 -5.13 -0.80
N HIS A 139 8.17 -5.84 -1.91
CA HIS A 139 9.24 -6.00 -2.88
C HIS A 139 9.70 -4.66 -3.47
N ASP A 140 8.80 -3.69 -3.61
CA ASP A 140 9.10 -2.39 -4.21
C ASP A 140 10.15 -1.58 -3.42
N GLU A 141 10.26 -1.81 -2.11
CA GLU A 141 11.26 -1.15 -1.26
C GLU A 141 12.65 -1.77 -1.38
N VAL A 142 12.76 -2.99 -1.93
CA VAL A 142 14.00 -3.78 -1.98
C VAL A 142 14.40 -4.23 -3.38
N VAL A 143 13.74 -3.76 -4.42
CA VAL A 143 14.08 -4.06 -5.81
C VAL A 143 15.47 -3.55 -6.20
N HIS A 144 16.01 -4.08 -7.29
CA HIS A 144 17.31 -3.70 -7.84
C HIS A 144 17.48 -2.16 -7.89
N GLY A 145 18.58 -1.69 -7.35
CA GLY A 145 18.90 -0.27 -7.24
C GLY A 145 18.40 0.44 -5.97
N LYS A 146 17.54 -0.18 -5.18
CA LYS A 146 16.98 0.44 -3.94
C LYS A 146 17.65 -0.02 -2.63
N LYS A 147 18.59 -0.95 -2.65
CA LYS A 147 19.21 -1.60 -1.48
C LYS A 147 18.20 -2.45 -0.67
N SER A 148 18.74 -3.38 0.13
CA SER A 148 17.93 -4.10 1.13
C SER A 148 17.46 -3.16 2.25
N LEU A 149 16.45 -3.57 3.01
CA LEU A 149 16.02 -2.80 4.18
C LEU A 149 17.16 -2.62 5.18
N LEU A 150 17.99 -3.64 5.36
CA LEU A 150 19.16 -3.58 6.23
C LEU A 150 20.17 -2.54 5.76
N ASP A 151 20.47 -2.51 4.45
CA ASP A 151 21.47 -1.60 3.89
C ASP A 151 21.00 -0.13 3.82
N ARG A 152 19.73 0.10 3.97
CA ARG A 152 19.19 1.46 4.16
C ARG A 152 19.45 2.01 5.57
N MET A 153 19.64 1.14 6.56
CA MET A 153 19.87 1.57 7.92
C MET A 153 21.26 2.17 8.08
N PRO A 154 21.43 3.29 8.79
CA PRO A 154 22.72 3.92 9.01
C PRO A 154 23.57 3.17 10.03
N GLY A 155 24.90 3.40 9.97
CA GLY A 155 25.86 2.90 10.94
C GLY A 155 26.57 1.62 10.52
N ASP A 156 27.26 1.00 11.49
CA ASP A 156 27.92 -0.29 11.34
C ASP A 156 26.93 -1.46 11.30
N ALA A 157 27.41 -2.68 11.12
CA ALA A 157 26.56 -3.86 11.00
C ALA A 157 25.65 -4.04 12.24
N TRP A 158 26.15 -3.86 13.44
CA TRP A 158 25.36 -3.99 14.66
C TRP A 158 24.27 -2.92 14.73
N GLN A 159 24.63 -1.67 14.40
CA GLN A 159 23.69 -0.53 14.37
C GLN A 159 22.61 -0.71 13.34
N LYS A 160 22.95 -1.19 12.14
CA LYS A 160 21.96 -1.51 11.08
C LYS A 160 20.93 -2.52 11.57
N PHE A 161 21.36 -3.64 12.15
CA PHE A 161 20.44 -4.63 12.71
C PHE A 161 19.62 -4.07 13.89
N ALA A 162 20.22 -3.26 14.74
CA ALA A 162 19.50 -2.61 15.84
C ALA A 162 18.41 -1.66 15.34
N ASN A 163 18.73 -0.84 14.34
CA ASN A 163 17.74 0.05 13.69
C ASN A 163 16.61 -0.74 13.03
N LEU A 164 16.93 -1.80 12.28
CA LEU A 164 15.90 -2.60 11.61
C LEU A 164 14.98 -3.30 12.61
N ARG A 165 15.52 -3.83 13.73
CA ARG A 165 14.68 -4.37 14.82
C ARG A 165 13.77 -3.32 15.43
N ALA A 166 14.27 -2.10 15.65
CA ALA A 166 13.46 -0.99 16.16
C ALA A 166 12.37 -0.62 15.16
N TYR A 167 12.67 -0.61 13.86
CA TYR A 167 11.69 -0.34 12.81
C TYR A 167 10.57 -1.42 12.77
N TYR A 168 10.93 -2.68 12.85
CA TYR A 168 9.94 -3.76 12.93
C TYR A 168 9.11 -3.66 14.22
N GLY A 169 9.74 -3.35 15.37
CA GLY A 169 9.01 -3.10 16.61
C GLY A 169 7.98 -1.99 16.45
N TRP A 170 8.35 -0.88 15.80
CA TRP A 170 7.43 0.20 15.47
C TRP A 170 6.30 -0.26 14.53
N MET A 171 6.64 -0.95 13.45
CA MET A 171 5.66 -1.49 12.51
C MET A 171 4.63 -2.37 13.21
N PHE A 172 5.07 -3.27 14.11
CA PHE A 172 4.17 -4.17 14.83
C PHE A 172 3.32 -3.44 15.88
N ALA A 173 3.84 -2.38 16.49
CA ALA A 173 3.09 -1.55 17.44
C ALA A 173 2.10 -0.59 16.76
N PHE A 174 2.38 -0.16 15.54
CA PHE A 174 1.52 0.77 14.80
C PHE A 174 0.23 0.07 14.35
N PRO A 175 -0.95 0.72 14.42
CA PRO A 175 -2.20 0.11 13.98
C PRO A 175 -2.22 -0.15 12.46
N GLY A 176 -2.81 -1.28 12.06
CA GLY A 176 -2.89 -1.76 10.67
C GLY A 176 -2.36 -3.19 10.52
N LYS A 177 -2.66 -3.81 9.39
CA LYS A 177 -2.11 -5.12 9.03
C LYS A 177 -0.65 -4.97 8.59
N LYS A 178 0.12 -6.05 8.70
CA LYS A 178 1.57 -6.04 8.41
C LYS A 178 1.86 -6.80 7.13
N LEU A 179 2.71 -6.24 6.29
CA LEU A 179 3.20 -6.92 5.09
C LEU A 179 4.72 -6.78 5.04
N LEU A 180 5.40 -7.92 5.10
CA LEU A 180 6.83 -8.03 4.86
C LEU A 180 7.05 -8.86 3.60
N PHE A 181 7.87 -8.37 2.68
CA PHE A 181 8.33 -9.17 1.55
C PHE A 181 9.26 -10.28 2.05
N MET A 182 9.13 -11.48 1.44
CA MET A 182 9.92 -12.65 1.82
C MET A 182 11.42 -12.35 1.91
N GLY A 183 12.06 -12.80 3.01
CA GLY A 183 13.44 -12.52 3.30
C GLY A 183 13.67 -11.29 4.19
N ASN A 184 12.75 -10.33 4.20
CA ASN A 184 12.87 -9.14 5.06
C ASN A 184 12.81 -9.49 6.55
N GLU A 185 12.10 -10.56 6.93
CA GLU A 185 11.95 -11.03 8.31
C GLU A 185 13.28 -11.46 8.95
N PHE A 186 14.26 -11.88 8.15
CA PHE A 186 15.62 -12.18 8.61
C PHE A 186 16.68 -11.23 8.03
N ALA A 187 16.25 -10.08 7.52
CA ALA A 187 17.12 -9.02 7.01
C ALA A 187 18.04 -9.45 5.86
N GLN A 188 17.50 -10.19 4.89
CA GLN A 188 18.24 -10.56 3.68
C GLN A 188 18.83 -9.32 3.01
N GLY A 189 20.17 -9.41 2.69
CA GLY A 189 20.95 -8.35 2.04
C GLY A 189 20.84 -8.34 0.53
#